data_fd69ece5187571c3d47981d0bd1c81e7
#
_entry.id   fd69ece5187571c3d47981d0bd1c81e7
#
_cell.length_a   1.000
_cell.length_b   1.000
_cell.length_c   1.000
_cell.angle_alpha   90.00
_cell.angle_beta   90.00
_cell.angle_gamma   90.00
#
_symmetry.space_group_name_H-M   'P 1'
#
loop_
_entity.id
_entity.type
_entity.pdbx_description
1 polymer ?
#
loop_
_entity_poly.entity_id
_entity_poly.type
_entity_poly.pdbx_seq_one_letter_code
_entity_poly.pdbx_strand_id
1 'polypeptide(L)'
;HDKLKKTIYYKDAWLKIYDIPVVYFPKFFHPDPTVKRQSGFLIPTFSDSTSLGASINIPYFNVISDNKDSTFSPRIYSDQKVILQNEYRQANKNSKHIADFSFFKSNDENDKNSKTHFFSNSIFNLDSNFFDSSKVVINLENSSNDTYLKTYKLKSPLINNETTLQSYLSYEASNED
;
A
#
# COMPACT_ATOMS: atom_id res chain seq x y z
N HIS A 1 -21.75 10.03 16.77
CA HIS A 1 -20.41 9.87 17.33
C HIS A 1 -20.46 8.87 18.48
N ASP A 2 -19.70 7.79 18.38
CA ASP A 2 -19.54 6.80 19.46
C ASP A 2 -18.27 7.13 20.25
N LYS A 3 -18.45 7.74 21.41
CA LYS A 3 -17.33 8.17 22.26
C LYS A 3 -16.52 7.00 22.84
N LEU A 4 -17.16 5.85 23.04
CA LEU A 4 -16.49 4.65 23.56
C LEU A 4 -15.59 4.01 22.48
N LYS A 5 -16.09 3.94 21.24
CA LYS A 5 -15.34 3.40 20.09
C LYS A 5 -14.50 4.44 19.38
N LYS A 6 -14.57 5.73 19.82
CA LYS A 6 -13.88 6.85 19.18
C LYS A 6 -14.07 6.87 17.66
N THR A 7 -15.30 6.68 17.23
CA THR A 7 -15.67 6.54 15.82
C THR A 7 -16.80 7.48 15.48
N ILE A 8 -16.69 8.15 14.35
CA ILE A 8 -17.72 9.02 13.79
C ILE A 8 -18.48 8.20 12.74
N TYR A 9 -19.79 8.08 12.91
CA TYR A 9 -20.66 7.38 11.97
C TYR A 9 -21.44 8.39 11.14
N TYR A 10 -21.49 8.14 9.85
CA TYR A 10 -22.33 8.87 8.90
C TYR A 10 -23.40 7.92 8.36
N LYS A 11 -24.59 8.43 8.17
CA LYS A 11 -25.68 7.76 7.46
C LYS A 11 -25.95 8.53 6.18
N ASP A 12 -26.34 7.80 5.14
CA ASP A 12 -26.76 8.37 3.87
C ASP A 12 -25.75 9.37 3.30
N ALA A 13 -24.46 8.98 3.33
CA ALA A 13 -23.38 9.82 2.84
C ALA A 13 -23.19 9.67 1.33
N TRP A 14 -23.01 10.80 0.63
CA TRP A 14 -22.70 10.85 -0.77
C TRP A 14 -21.29 11.38 -0.99
N LEU A 15 -20.47 10.62 -1.72
CA LEU A 15 -19.22 11.16 -2.28
C LEU A 15 -19.55 11.95 -3.52
N LYS A 16 -19.23 13.26 -3.51
CA LYS A 16 -19.42 14.17 -4.67
C LYS A 16 -18.06 14.55 -5.24
N ILE A 17 -17.99 14.58 -6.56
CA ILE A 17 -16.85 15.11 -7.31
C ILE A 17 -17.40 16.24 -8.16
N TYR A 18 -16.89 17.47 -8.00
CA TYR A 18 -17.42 18.68 -8.64
C TYR A 18 -18.96 18.80 -8.51
N ASP A 19 -19.48 18.60 -7.28
CA ASP A 19 -20.91 18.59 -6.93
C ASP A 19 -21.75 17.47 -7.57
N ILE A 20 -21.15 16.60 -8.38
CA ILE A 20 -21.82 15.43 -8.95
C ILE A 20 -21.74 14.29 -7.95
N PRO A 21 -22.87 13.71 -7.49
CA PRO A 21 -22.86 12.57 -6.59
C PRO A 21 -22.39 11.33 -7.36
N VAL A 22 -21.26 10.74 -6.93
CA VAL A 22 -20.61 9.62 -7.64
C VAL A 22 -20.80 8.31 -6.90
N VAL A 23 -20.75 8.32 -5.56
CA VAL A 23 -20.88 7.10 -4.74
C VAL A 23 -21.78 7.38 -3.54
N TYR A 24 -22.72 6.48 -3.31
CA TYR A 24 -23.59 6.48 -2.14
C TYR A 24 -23.13 5.46 -1.12
N PHE A 25 -22.98 5.92 0.14
CA PHE A 25 -22.68 5.08 1.29
C PHE A 25 -23.84 5.12 2.25
N PRO A 26 -24.66 4.05 2.37
CA PRO A 26 -25.78 4.01 3.30
C PRO A 26 -25.32 4.10 4.76
N LYS A 27 -24.13 3.57 5.05
CA LYS A 27 -23.43 3.75 6.33
C LYS A 27 -21.94 3.90 6.03
N PHE A 28 -21.35 4.95 6.54
CA PHE A 28 -19.91 5.18 6.48
C PHE A 28 -19.43 5.53 7.88
N PHE A 29 -18.26 5.03 8.27
CA PHE A 29 -17.64 5.41 9.53
C PHE A 29 -16.20 5.86 9.30
N HIS A 30 -15.79 6.77 10.12
CA HIS A 30 -14.46 7.35 10.11
C HIS A 30 -13.92 7.36 11.54
N PRO A 31 -12.65 7.00 11.79
CA PRO A 31 -12.01 7.13 13.09
C PRO A 31 -12.05 8.59 13.58
N ASP A 32 -12.24 8.78 14.88
CA ASP A 32 -12.10 10.09 15.49
C ASP A 32 -10.64 10.56 15.32
N PRO A 33 -10.38 11.84 14.98
CA PRO A 33 -9.03 12.36 14.82
C PRO A 33 -8.11 12.20 16.03
N THR A 34 -8.68 11.94 17.22
CA THR A 34 -7.92 11.68 18.45
C THR A 34 -7.37 10.27 18.53
N VAL A 35 -7.81 9.37 17.66
CA VAL A 35 -7.33 7.97 17.61
C VAL A 35 -6.05 7.91 16.80
N LYS A 36 -4.95 7.48 17.42
CA LYS A 36 -3.65 7.39 16.77
C LYS A 36 -3.61 6.41 15.59
N ARG A 37 -4.31 5.28 15.72
CA ARG A 37 -4.39 4.23 14.68
C ARG A 37 -5.70 3.46 14.80
N GLN A 38 -6.47 3.38 13.73
CA GLN A 38 -7.70 2.58 13.65
C GLN A 38 -7.90 2.05 12.23
N SER A 39 -8.36 0.80 12.14
CA SER A 39 -8.71 0.20 10.85
C SER A 39 -9.92 0.90 10.23
N GLY A 40 -9.89 1.04 8.91
CA GLY A 40 -10.99 1.66 8.18
C GLY A 40 -10.66 1.92 6.70
N PHE A 41 -11.68 2.28 5.94
CA PHE A 41 -11.50 2.72 4.57
C PHE A 41 -10.77 4.05 4.50
N LEU A 42 -9.81 4.15 3.61
CA LEU A 42 -9.17 5.41 3.26
C LEU A 42 -9.97 6.08 2.12
N ILE A 43 -9.61 7.30 1.80
CA ILE A 43 -10.28 8.06 0.76
C ILE A 43 -10.08 7.34 -0.58
N PRO A 44 -11.17 6.97 -1.28
CA PRO A 44 -11.07 6.39 -2.61
C PRO A 44 -10.44 7.37 -3.59
N THR A 45 -9.67 6.83 -4.54
CA THR A 45 -9.08 7.62 -5.61
C THR A 45 -9.63 7.17 -6.96
N PHE A 46 -9.91 8.14 -7.81
CA PHE A 46 -10.38 7.92 -9.17
C PHE A 46 -9.27 8.33 -10.13
N SER A 47 -9.09 7.55 -11.17
CA SER A 47 -8.19 7.91 -12.25
C SER A 47 -8.80 7.51 -13.59
N ASP A 48 -8.47 8.28 -14.62
CA ASP A 48 -8.83 7.99 -15.99
C ASP A 48 -7.56 7.96 -16.85
N SER A 49 -7.56 7.09 -17.83
CA SER A 49 -6.43 6.89 -18.73
C SER A 49 -6.96 6.50 -20.09
N THR A 50 -6.43 7.11 -21.14
CA THR A 50 -6.79 6.77 -22.53
C THR A 50 -6.49 5.32 -22.89
N SER A 51 -5.52 4.68 -22.22
CA SER A 51 -5.10 3.30 -22.49
C SER A 51 -5.74 2.26 -21.57
N LEU A 52 -6.16 2.65 -20.35
CA LEU A 52 -6.68 1.73 -19.33
C LEU A 52 -8.14 2.01 -18.94
N GLY A 53 -8.71 3.10 -19.47
CA GLY A 53 -10.04 3.56 -19.07
C GLY A 53 -10.10 4.13 -17.65
N ALA A 54 -11.32 4.36 -17.19
CA ALA A 54 -11.58 4.84 -15.85
C ALA A 54 -11.29 3.75 -14.81
N SER A 55 -10.78 4.15 -13.64
CA SER A 55 -10.57 3.23 -12.53
C SER A 55 -10.90 3.87 -11.18
N ILE A 56 -11.29 3.02 -10.24
CA ILE A 56 -11.48 3.36 -8.84
C ILE A 56 -10.58 2.49 -7.97
N ASN A 57 -9.86 3.11 -7.05
CA ASN A 57 -9.10 2.44 -5.99
C ASN A 57 -9.76 2.72 -4.64
N ILE A 58 -10.04 1.68 -3.86
CA ILE A 58 -10.75 1.76 -2.57
C ILE A 58 -9.86 1.16 -1.48
N PRO A 59 -8.88 1.89 -0.94
CA PRO A 59 -7.96 1.34 0.04
C PRO A 59 -8.64 1.10 1.39
N TYR A 60 -8.28 0.01 2.04
CA TYR A 60 -8.65 -0.32 3.41
C TYR A 60 -7.40 -0.48 4.28
N PHE A 61 -7.28 0.37 5.27
CA PHE A 61 -6.21 0.31 6.27
C PHE A 61 -6.60 -0.65 7.38
N ASN A 62 -5.74 -1.62 7.68
CA ASN A 62 -5.96 -2.63 8.71
C ASN A 62 -4.87 -2.57 9.77
N VAL A 63 -5.24 -2.23 11.01
CA VAL A 63 -4.36 -2.31 12.18
C VAL A 63 -4.35 -3.75 12.67
N ILE A 64 -3.22 -4.43 12.54
CA ILE A 64 -3.05 -5.82 12.98
C ILE A 64 -2.66 -5.86 14.46
N SER A 65 -1.74 -4.98 14.86
CA SER A 65 -1.28 -4.79 16.24
C SER A 65 -0.66 -3.40 16.40
N ASP A 66 -0.20 -3.06 17.59
CA ASP A 66 0.42 -1.75 17.87
C ASP A 66 1.62 -1.45 16.96
N ASN A 67 2.32 -2.47 16.52
CA ASN A 67 3.53 -2.35 15.71
C ASN A 67 3.39 -2.92 14.29
N LYS A 68 2.17 -3.33 13.87
CA LYS A 68 1.90 -3.94 12.56
C LYS A 68 0.64 -3.40 11.96
N ASP A 69 0.68 -3.12 10.67
CA ASP A 69 -0.49 -2.79 9.87
C ASP A 69 -0.36 -3.28 8.43
N SER A 70 -1.46 -3.25 7.72
CA SER A 70 -1.47 -3.43 6.28
C SER A 70 -2.49 -2.52 5.62
N THR A 71 -2.26 -2.17 4.36
CA THR A 71 -3.21 -1.44 3.53
C THR A 71 -3.54 -2.28 2.31
N PHE A 72 -4.77 -2.72 2.22
CA PHE A 72 -5.28 -3.45 1.07
C PHE A 72 -5.95 -2.47 0.10
N SER A 73 -5.49 -2.43 -1.15
CA SER A 73 -5.87 -1.42 -2.15
C SER A 73 -6.38 -2.08 -3.43
N PRO A 74 -7.65 -2.53 -3.47
CA PRO A 74 -8.26 -3.01 -4.70
C PRO A 74 -8.49 -1.86 -5.67
N ARG A 75 -8.02 -2.02 -6.91
CA ARG A 75 -8.27 -1.10 -8.02
C ARG A 75 -9.04 -1.82 -9.11
N ILE A 76 -10.18 -1.27 -9.47
CA ILE A 76 -11.11 -1.82 -10.45
C ILE A 76 -11.15 -0.87 -11.63
N TYR A 77 -10.94 -1.40 -12.82
CA TYR A 77 -10.99 -0.67 -14.10
C TYR A 77 -12.32 -0.91 -14.82
N SER A 78 -12.74 0.06 -15.63
CA SER A 78 -13.98 -0.02 -16.40
C SER A 78 -13.99 -1.16 -17.42
N ASP A 79 -12.82 -1.62 -17.87
CA ASP A 79 -12.64 -2.75 -18.78
C ASP A 79 -12.55 -4.12 -18.07
N GLN A 80 -13.10 -4.21 -16.85
CA GLN A 80 -13.16 -5.43 -16.02
C GLN A 80 -11.80 -5.97 -15.52
N LYS A 81 -10.74 -5.19 -15.66
CA LYS A 81 -9.46 -5.53 -15.04
C LYS A 81 -9.48 -5.20 -13.55
N VAL A 82 -8.83 -6.04 -12.76
CA VAL A 82 -8.72 -5.85 -11.31
C VAL A 82 -7.26 -5.98 -10.90
N ILE A 83 -6.80 -5.02 -10.10
CA ILE A 83 -5.51 -5.10 -9.42
C ILE A 83 -5.77 -5.13 -7.92
N LEU A 84 -5.20 -6.10 -7.26
CA LEU A 84 -5.18 -6.21 -5.80
C LEU A 84 -3.76 -5.89 -5.33
N GLN A 85 -3.60 -4.80 -4.58
CA GLN A 85 -2.32 -4.42 -3.98
C GLN A 85 -2.43 -4.47 -2.46
N ASN A 86 -1.38 -4.93 -1.79
CA ASN A 86 -1.28 -4.92 -0.34
C ASN A 86 0.09 -4.43 0.09
N GLU A 87 0.11 -3.41 0.93
CA GLU A 87 1.26 -2.91 1.65
C GLU A 87 1.21 -3.41 3.09
N TYR A 88 2.27 -4.07 3.55
CA TYR A 88 2.45 -4.52 4.93
C TYR A 88 3.59 -3.75 5.59
N ARG A 89 3.39 -3.33 6.83
CA ARG A 89 4.41 -2.64 7.63
C ARG A 89 4.50 -3.23 9.03
N GLN A 90 5.73 -3.38 9.50
CA GLN A 90 6.02 -3.81 10.86
C GLN A 90 7.22 -3.05 11.41
N ALA A 91 7.11 -2.56 12.64
CA ALA A 91 8.20 -1.91 13.37
C ALA A 91 8.37 -2.59 14.72
N ASN A 92 9.51 -3.23 14.91
CA ASN A 92 9.94 -3.80 16.20
C ASN A 92 11.01 -2.90 16.84
N LYS A 93 11.44 -3.22 18.05
CA LYS A 93 12.49 -2.46 18.75
C LYS A 93 13.76 -2.32 17.90
N ASN A 94 14.22 -3.42 17.31
CA ASN A 94 15.49 -3.49 16.59
C ASN A 94 15.31 -3.84 15.10
N SER A 95 14.09 -3.83 14.57
CA SER A 95 13.88 -4.09 13.14
C SER A 95 12.67 -3.36 12.58
N LYS A 96 12.74 -3.06 11.29
CA LYS A 96 11.64 -2.48 10.51
C LYS A 96 11.48 -3.24 9.21
N HIS A 97 10.24 -3.56 8.88
CA HIS A 97 9.90 -4.32 7.68
C HIS A 97 8.77 -3.63 6.94
N ILE A 98 8.92 -3.48 5.65
CA ILE A 98 7.87 -3.04 4.74
C ILE A 98 7.86 -4.04 3.59
N ALA A 99 6.67 -4.50 3.22
CA ALA A 99 6.47 -5.32 2.03
C ALA A 99 5.29 -4.78 1.23
N ASP A 100 5.42 -4.78 -0.08
CA ASP A 100 4.37 -4.38 -1.02
C ASP A 100 4.27 -5.42 -2.12
N PHE A 101 3.07 -5.93 -2.34
CA PHE A 101 2.83 -6.88 -3.41
C PHE A 101 1.53 -6.56 -4.14
N SER A 102 1.48 -6.90 -5.41
CA SER A 102 0.24 -6.85 -6.17
C SER A 102 0.04 -8.06 -7.04
N PHE A 103 -1.23 -8.28 -7.32
CA PHE A 103 -1.70 -9.29 -8.26
C PHE A 103 -2.68 -8.64 -9.23
N PHE A 104 -2.40 -8.77 -10.51
CA PHE A 104 -3.27 -8.37 -11.60
C PHE A 104 -3.97 -9.58 -12.20
N LYS A 105 -5.26 -9.44 -12.43
CA LYS A 105 -6.06 -10.39 -13.19
C LYS A 105 -6.88 -9.65 -14.24
N SER A 106 -6.82 -10.15 -15.47
CA SER A 106 -7.74 -9.74 -16.54
C SER A 106 -8.82 -10.80 -16.71
N ASN A 107 -10.04 -10.35 -16.96
CA ASN A 107 -11.13 -11.24 -17.39
C ASN A 107 -11.25 -11.32 -18.92
N ASP A 108 -10.36 -10.63 -19.65
CA ASP A 108 -10.28 -10.71 -21.11
C ASP A 108 -9.70 -12.09 -21.51
N GLU A 109 -10.41 -12.82 -22.36
CA GLU A 109 -9.98 -14.13 -22.87
C GLU A 109 -8.68 -14.05 -23.68
N ASN A 110 -8.35 -12.89 -24.22
CA ASN A 110 -7.14 -12.63 -24.99
C ASN A 110 -5.94 -12.20 -24.15
N ASP A 111 -6.14 -11.78 -22.89
CA ASP A 111 -5.07 -11.39 -21.94
C ASP A 111 -5.15 -12.23 -20.65
N LYS A 112 -4.89 -13.52 -20.76
CA LYS A 112 -4.90 -14.45 -19.61
C LYS A 112 -3.66 -14.34 -18.71
N ASN A 113 -2.72 -13.45 -19.01
CA ASN A 113 -1.47 -13.33 -18.27
C ASN A 113 -1.69 -12.59 -16.95
N SER A 114 -1.55 -13.31 -15.84
CA SER A 114 -1.44 -12.69 -14.54
C SER A 114 -0.12 -11.92 -14.42
N LYS A 115 -0.15 -10.74 -13.81
CA LYS A 115 1.03 -9.93 -13.53
C LYS A 115 1.12 -9.71 -12.03
N THR A 116 2.33 -9.74 -11.51
CA THR A 116 2.59 -9.59 -10.07
C THR A 116 3.80 -8.71 -9.85
N HIS A 117 3.86 -8.06 -8.72
CA HIS A 117 5.11 -7.57 -8.14
C HIS A 117 5.22 -7.99 -6.68
N PHE A 118 6.45 -8.08 -6.20
CA PHE A 118 6.79 -8.23 -4.80
C PHE A 118 8.01 -7.37 -4.48
N PHE A 119 7.83 -6.42 -3.59
CA PHE A 119 8.89 -5.59 -3.06
C PHE A 119 8.94 -5.74 -1.55
N SER A 120 10.13 -5.78 -0.98
CA SER A 120 10.28 -5.74 0.46
C SER A 120 11.58 -5.06 0.86
N ASN A 121 11.52 -4.33 1.96
CA ASN A 121 12.68 -3.75 2.62
C ASN A 121 12.65 -4.13 4.10
N SER A 122 13.72 -4.75 4.57
CA SER A 122 13.88 -5.17 5.95
C SER A 122 15.19 -4.64 6.51
N ILE A 123 15.10 -3.87 7.59
CA ILE A 123 16.23 -3.28 8.30
C ILE A 123 16.30 -3.92 9.67
N PHE A 124 17.47 -4.44 10.02
CA PHE A 124 17.78 -5.01 11.32
C PHE A 124 18.91 -4.20 11.95
N ASN A 125 18.62 -3.49 13.04
CA ASN A 125 19.64 -2.86 13.84
C ASN A 125 20.30 -3.91 14.72
N LEU A 126 21.61 -3.96 14.69
CA LEU A 126 22.42 -4.92 15.44
C LEU A 126 23.08 -4.21 16.60
N ASP A 127 23.05 -4.85 17.76
CA ASP A 127 23.85 -4.41 18.90
C ASP A 127 25.30 -4.88 18.67
N SER A 128 26.25 -3.96 18.66
CA SER A 128 27.69 -4.23 18.48
C SER A 128 28.50 -3.58 19.58
N ASN A 129 29.51 -4.28 20.08
CA ASN A 129 30.48 -3.71 21.02
C ASN A 129 31.61 -2.95 20.30
N PHE A 130 31.66 -2.98 18.97
CA PHE A 130 32.74 -2.40 18.15
C PHE A 130 32.31 -1.18 17.36
N PHE A 131 31.00 -1.01 17.17
CA PHE A 131 30.41 0.07 16.38
C PHE A 131 29.29 0.73 17.16
N ASP A 132 29.19 2.05 17.10
CA ASP A 132 28.11 2.82 17.72
C ASP A 132 26.78 2.60 17.00
N SER A 133 26.85 2.33 15.71
CA SER A 133 25.68 1.94 14.90
C SER A 133 26.05 0.83 13.93
N SER A 134 25.25 -0.22 13.93
CA SER A 134 25.37 -1.26 12.90
C SER A 134 24.00 -1.79 12.47
N LYS A 135 23.83 -2.03 11.17
CA LYS A 135 22.57 -2.54 10.60
C LYS A 135 22.78 -3.43 9.40
N VAL A 136 21.87 -4.37 9.25
CA VAL A 136 21.70 -5.15 8.01
C VAL A 136 20.45 -4.68 7.29
N VAL A 137 20.55 -4.43 5.98
CA VAL A 137 19.44 -4.09 5.12
C VAL A 137 19.28 -5.15 4.05
N ILE A 138 18.07 -5.67 3.94
CA ILE A 138 17.66 -6.62 2.89
C ILE A 138 16.61 -5.91 2.04
N ASN A 139 16.92 -5.67 0.77
CA ASN A 139 15.99 -5.08 -0.19
C ASN A 139 15.72 -6.09 -1.31
N LEU A 140 14.45 -6.38 -1.55
CA LEU A 140 14.01 -7.27 -2.63
C LEU A 140 13.03 -6.53 -3.51
N GLU A 141 13.30 -6.48 -4.81
CA GLU A 141 12.43 -5.88 -5.80
C GLU A 141 12.29 -6.84 -6.97
N ASN A 142 11.08 -7.34 -7.16
CA ASN A 142 10.75 -8.26 -8.24
C ASN A 142 9.41 -7.91 -8.89
N SER A 143 9.36 -7.94 -10.20
CA SER A 143 8.14 -7.79 -10.99
C SER A 143 8.11 -8.84 -12.09
N SER A 144 6.95 -9.42 -12.34
CA SER A 144 6.76 -10.42 -13.41
C SER A 144 6.85 -9.82 -14.82
N ASN A 145 6.82 -8.48 -14.94
CA ASN A 145 6.88 -7.77 -16.21
C ASN A 145 7.48 -6.37 -16.00
N ASP A 146 8.43 -6.00 -16.82
CA ASP A 146 9.22 -4.75 -16.72
C ASP A 146 8.37 -3.47 -16.85
N THR A 147 7.24 -3.56 -17.55
CA THR A 147 6.35 -2.41 -17.76
C THR A 147 5.14 -2.39 -16.85
N TYR A 148 4.96 -3.43 -16.01
CA TYR A 148 3.74 -3.61 -15.22
C TYR A 148 3.42 -2.39 -14.34
N LEU A 149 4.37 -1.94 -13.55
CA LEU A 149 4.19 -0.81 -12.63
C LEU A 149 3.83 0.47 -13.38
N LYS A 150 4.59 0.75 -14.44
CA LYS A 150 4.40 1.94 -15.28
C LYS A 150 3.07 1.91 -16.03
N THR A 151 2.73 0.77 -16.64
CA THR A 151 1.48 0.60 -17.40
C THR A 151 0.26 0.85 -16.53
N TYR A 152 0.23 0.29 -15.33
CA TYR A 152 -0.91 0.40 -14.41
C TYR A 152 -0.77 1.53 -13.39
N LYS A 153 0.29 2.36 -13.51
CA LYS A 153 0.58 3.49 -12.60
C LYS A 153 0.53 3.06 -11.13
N LEU A 154 1.11 1.89 -10.84
CA LEU A 154 1.20 1.37 -9.48
C LEU A 154 2.30 2.10 -8.74
N LYS A 155 1.96 2.62 -7.57
CA LYS A 155 2.92 3.27 -6.68
C LYS A 155 3.28 2.33 -5.55
N SER A 156 4.56 2.27 -5.21
CA SER A 156 5.06 1.59 -4.03
C SER A 156 5.94 2.53 -3.22
N PRO A 157 5.89 2.50 -1.88
CA PRO A 157 6.79 3.28 -1.04
C PRO A 157 8.22 2.76 -1.06
N LEU A 158 8.47 1.60 -1.68
CA LEU A 158 9.75 0.90 -1.66
C LEU A 158 10.62 1.16 -2.89
N ILE A 159 10.03 1.64 -3.99
CA ILE A 159 10.76 1.88 -5.22
C ILE A 159 10.88 3.37 -5.52
N ASN A 160 12.07 3.78 -5.92
CA ASN A 160 12.34 5.14 -6.39
C ASN A 160 12.22 5.26 -7.91
N ASN A 161 12.39 4.16 -8.63
CA ASN A 161 12.36 4.13 -10.08
C ASN A 161 11.61 2.88 -10.58
N GLU A 162 10.53 3.09 -11.32
CA GLU A 162 9.69 2.03 -11.86
C GLU A 162 10.36 1.22 -12.99
N THR A 163 11.49 1.70 -13.52
CA THR A 163 12.20 1.09 -14.66
C THR A 163 13.44 0.31 -14.25
N THR A 164 13.93 0.48 -13.02
CA THR A 164 15.14 -0.17 -12.53
C THR A 164 14.90 -0.75 -11.17
N LEU A 165 14.76 -2.07 -11.10
CA LEU A 165 14.58 -2.80 -9.85
C LEU A 165 15.93 -3.24 -9.31
N GLN A 166 16.12 -3.12 -7.99
CA GLN A 166 17.38 -3.44 -7.32
C GLN A 166 17.13 -4.31 -6.08
N SER A 167 17.64 -5.52 -6.10
CA SER A 167 17.68 -6.39 -4.93
C SER A 167 19.08 -6.45 -4.38
N TYR A 168 19.23 -6.20 -3.08
CA TYR A 168 20.55 -6.21 -2.43
C TYR A 168 20.45 -6.62 -0.96
N LEU A 169 21.60 -7.05 -0.45
CA LEU A 169 21.89 -7.23 0.96
C LEU A 169 23.06 -6.31 1.31
N SER A 170 22.89 -5.42 2.29
CA SER A 170 23.98 -4.57 2.77
C SER A 170 24.15 -4.70 4.27
N TYR A 171 25.39 -4.57 4.71
CA TYR A 171 25.77 -4.35 6.11
C TYR A 171 26.42 -2.97 6.20
N GLU A 172 25.89 -2.14 7.09
CA GLU A 172 26.36 -0.80 7.33
C GLU A 172 26.76 -0.69 8.80
N ALA A 173 27.97 -0.17 9.07
CA ALA A 173 28.45 0.08 10.42
C ALA A 173 29.21 1.40 10.45
N SER A 174 29.05 2.16 11.52
CA SER A 174 29.74 3.44 11.73
C SER A 174 30.08 3.65 13.19
N ASN A 175 31.17 4.37 13.43
CA ASN A 175 31.48 5.01 14.70
C ASN A 175 31.25 6.50 14.58
N GLU A 176 30.76 7.13 15.63
CA GLU A 176 30.73 8.58 15.75
C GLU A 176 32.13 9.07 16.10
N ASP A 177 32.71 9.97 15.30
CA ASP A 177 34.00 10.63 15.54
C ASP A 177 33.86 11.75 16.59
#